data_f343cbbf96c34a0b5e629cf7d97c4624
#
_entry.id   f343cbbf96c34a0b5e629cf7d97c4624
#
_cell.length_a   1.000
_cell.length_b   1.000
_cell.length_c   1.000
_cell.angle_alpha   90.00
_cell.angle_beta   90.00
_cell.angle_gamma   90.00
#
_symmetry.space_group_name_H-M   'P 1'
#
loop_
_entity.id
_entity.type
_entity.pdbx_description
1 polymer ?
#
loop_
_entity_poly.entity_id
_entity_poly.type
_entity_poly.pdbx_seq_one_letter_code
_entity_poly.pdbx_strand_id
1 'polypeptide(L)'
;MAHKRLLSCTASEVKTLTAAELKQAIKASEGRIILAETVVTKAPLIEGVSNAEMMRAFSADMLLLNEYDLSTKFIHSLPAMDAPIAYLKELTGRPMGLNLEPVDPSAEALEDWIDLPEGRRATVENFQAANREGFDFLVLTGNPSTGVSHQAIEATVRLAKQHFKGLVFAGKMHSAGTGEKVVSEAHLLAYMAAGADGVLIPSVGTVPGVREDQVARIADQVKDLGG
;
A
#
# COMPACT_ATOMS: atom_id res chain seq x y z
N MET A 1 8.87 8.13 26.52
CA MET A 1 8.49 6.72 26.71
C MET A 1 8.88 5.96 25.47
N ALA A 2 9.42 4.75 25.59
CA ALA A 2 9.69 3.91 24.41
C ALA A 2 8.34 3.53 23.76
N HIS A 3 8.20 3.77 22.45
CA HIS A 3 6.99 3.40 21.72
C HIS A 3 6.88 1.87 21.66
N LYS A 4 5.65 1.36 21.83
CA LYS A 4 5.39 -0.07 21.72
C LYS A 4 5.57 -0.51 20.26
N ARG A 5 6.28 -1.61 20.04
CA ARG A 5 6.47 -2.19 18.71
C ARG A 5 5.16 -2.75 18.19
N LEU A 6 4.87 -2.63 16.89
CA LEU A 6 3.70 -3.25 16.26
C LEU A 6 3.67 -4.77 16.50
N LEU A 7 4.84 -5.43 16.43
CA LEU A 7 5.04 -6.85 16.74
C LEU A 7 4.57 -7.27 18.16
N SER A 8 4.49 -6.32 19.09
CA SER A 8 4.08 -6.56 20.47
C SER A 8 2.66 -6.10 20.77
N CYS A 9 1.96 -5.54 19.78
CA CYS A 9 0.57 -5.10 19.94
C CYS A 9 -0.38 -6.29 19.84
N THR A 10 -1.36 -6.31 20.74
CA THR A 10 -2.52 -7.22 20.64
C THR A 10 -3.47 -6.73 19.55
N ALA A 11 -4.37 -7.60 19.08
CA ALA A 11 -5.41 -7.22 18.10
C ALA A 11 -6.27 -6.06 18.62
N SER A 12 -6.59 -6.02 19.89
CA SER A 12 -7.37 -4.95 20.51
C SER A 12 -6.65 -3.60 20.47
N GLU A 13 -5.35 -3.60 20.69
CA GLU A 13 -4.52 -2.38 20.61
C GLU A 13 -4.38 -1.90 19.18
N VAL A 14 -4.14 -2.82 18.23
CA VAL A 14 -4.05 -2.47 16.79
C VAL A 14 -5.30 -1.73 16.30
N LYS A 15 -6.48 -2.15 16.71
CA LYS A 15 -7.75 -1.53 16.31
C LYS A 15 -7.90 -0.07 16.76
N THR A 16 -7.19 0.35 17.78
CA THR A 16 -7.30 1.70 18.36
C THR A 16 -6.16 2.63 17.99
N LEU A 17 -5.14 2.13 17.25
CA LEU A 17 -4.01 2.95 16.83
C LEU A 17 -4.47 4.04 15.85
N THR A 18 -4.10 5.27 16.16
CA THR A 18 -4.13 6.36 15.16
C THR A 18 -3.04 6.13 14.12
N ALA A 19 -3.12 6.83 12.98
CA ALA A 19 -2.08 6.76 11.94
C ALA A 19 -0.69 7.10 12.49
N ALA A 20 -0.59 8.13 13.34
CA ALA A 20 0.67 8.52 13.97
C ALA A 20 1.22 7.43 14.90
N GLU A 21 0.37 6.81 15.71
CA GLU A 21 0.76 5.71 16.61
C GLU A 21 1.14 4.46 15.81
N LEU A 22 0.40 4.12 14.73
CA LEU A 22 0.76 3.03 13.84
C LEU A 22 2.14 3.26 13.20
N LYS A 23 2.43 4.46 12.70
CA LYS A 23 3.74 4.82 12.16
C LYS A 23 4.84 4.63 13.20
N GLN A 24 4.63 5.11 14.42
CA GLN A 24 5.61 4.95 15.51
C GLN A 24 5.80 3.47 15.90
N ALA A 25 4.73 2.67 15.93
CA ALA A 25 4.81 1.25 16.23
C ALA A 25 5.57 0.46 15.14
N ILE A 26 5.40 0.83 13.87
CA ILE A 26 6.18 0.29 12.74
C ILE A 26 7.66 0.65 12.92
N LYS A 27 7.99 1.91 13.14
CA LYS A 27 9.38 2.38 13.34
C LYS A 27 10.04 1.72 14.57
N ALA A 28 9.32 1.59 15.67
CA ALA A 28 9.79 0.91 16.87
C ALA A 28 10.07 -0.60 16.66
N SER A 29 9.52 -1.19 15.61
CA SER A 29 9.77 -2.58 15.22
C SER A 29 11.08 -2.79 14.44
N GLU A 30 11.80 -1.71 14.11
CA GLU A 30 13.19 -1.73 13.61
C GLU A 30 13.36 -2.59 12.34
N GLY A 31 12.49 -2.42 11.35
CA GLY A 31 12.56 -3.13 10.06
C GLY A 31 12.12 -4.59 10.10
N ARG A 32 11.45 -5.04 11.17
CA ARG A 32 11.00 -6.44 11.32
C ARG A 32 9.52 -6.64 11.00
N ILE A 33 8.84 -5.65 10.46
CA ILE A 33 7.44 -5.76 10.05
C ILE A 33 7.35 -6.43 8.69
N ILE A 34 6.47 -7.42 8.59
CA ILE A 34 6.10 -8.08 7.34
C ILE A 34 4.75 -7.54 6.89
N LEU A 35 4.76 -6.76 5.80
CA LEU A 35 3.54 -6.40 5.10
C LEU A 35 3.34 -7.42 3.98
N ALA A 36 2.23 -8.15 4.02
CA ALA A 36 1.87 -9.10 2.98
C ALA A 36 0.75 -8.55 2.10
N GLU A 37 0.93 -8.67 0.79
CA GLU A 37 -0.04 -8.27 -0.22
C GLU A 37 -0.86 -9.46 -0.69
N THR A 38 -2.17 -9.27 -0.85
CA THR A 38 -3.08 -10.24 -1.46
C THR A 38 -3.90 -9.61 -2.57
N VAL A 39 -4.04 -10.32 -3.69
CA VAL A 39 -4.94 -9.98 -4.79
C VAL A 39 -6.32 -10.53 -4.45
N VAL A 40 -7.24 -9.65 -4.07
CA VAL A 40 -8.54 -10.06 -3.50
C VAL A 40 -9.47 -10.75 -4.49
N THR A 41 -9.24 -10.59 -5.79
CA THR A 41 -10.00 -11.23 -6.86
C THR A 41 -9.59 -12.68 -7.14
N LYS A 42 -8.44 -13.11 -6.60
CA LYS A 42 -7.93 -14.48 -6.80
C LYS A 42 -8.50 -15.44 -5.79
N ALA A 43 -8.79 -16.65 -6.25
CA ALA A 43 -9.25 -17.72 -5.39
C ALA A 43 -8.24 -17.99 -4.25
N PRO A 44 -8.72 -18.26 -3.03
CA PRO A 44 -7.84 -18.57 -1.91
C PRO A 44 -7.23 -19.96 -2.08
N LEU A 45 -6.10 -20.14 -1.39
CA LEU A 45 -5.42 -21.44 -1.36
C LEU A 45 -6.26 -22.52 -0.63
N ILE A 46 -7.04 -22.11 0.37
CA ILE A 46 -7.91 -22.98 1.16
C ILE A 46 -9.34 -22.47 1.04
N GLU A 47 -10.26 -23.32 0.63
CA GLU A 47 -11.68 -23.00 0.53
C GLU A 47 -12.23 -22.55 1.90
N GLY A 48 -13.01 -21.47 1.89
CA GLY A 48 -13.63 -20.91 3.10
C GLY A 48 -12.71 -20.07 3.98
N VAL A 49 -11.42 -19.90 3.61
CA VAL A 49 -10.47 -19.05 4.31
C VAL A 49 -9.95 -17.99 3.34
N SER A 50 -10.10 -16.71 3.67
CA SER A 50 -9.58 -15.63 2.81
C SER A 50 -8.06 -15.64 2.74
N ASN A 51 -7.51 -15.12 1.63
CA ASN A 51 -6.06 -14.97 1.52
C ASN A 51 -5.48 -14.06 2.62
N ALA A 52 -6.23 -13.07 3.10
CA ALA A 52 -5.81 -12.21 4.21
C ALA A 52 -5.65 -13.00 5.52
N GLU A 53 -6.57 -13.90 5.84
CA GLU A 53 -6.45 -14.81 7.00
C GLU A 53 -5.26 -15.74 6.87
N MET A 54 -5.05 -16.29 5.65
CA MET A 54 -3.87 -17.12 5.36
C MET A 54 -2.57 -16.37 5.63
N MET A 55 -2.42 -15.17 5.08
CA MET A 55 -1.21 -14.35 5.30
C MET A 55 -1.00 -14.04 6.78
N ARG A 56 -2.10 -13.74 7.50
CA ARG A 56 -2.02 -13.56 8.95
C ARG A 56 -1.56 -14.83 9.66
N ALA A 57 -2.04 -16.01 9.27
CA ALA A 57 -1.62 -17.29 9.83
C ALA A 57 -0.13 -17.57 9.58
N PHE A 58 0.40 -17.10 8.44
CA PHE A 58 1.84 -17.14 8.12
C PHE A 58 2.63 -15.94 8.63
N SER A 59 2.14 -15.25 9.67
CA SER A 59 2.84 -14.22 10.43
C SER A 59 2.95 -12.86 9.77
N ALA A 60 2.09 -12.51 8.81
CA ALA A 60 2.01 -11.14 8.34
C ALA A 60 1.58 -10.19 9.49
N ASP A 61 2.26 -9.06 9.60
CA ASP A 61 2.01 -8.04 10.60
C ASP A 61 1.06 -6.94 10.10
N MET A 62 1.07 -6.72 8.79
CA MET A 62 0.20 -5.80 8.06
C MET A 62 -0.29 -6.48 6.79
N LEU A 63 -1.48 -6.12 6.32
CA LEU A 63 -2.11 -6.74 5.16
C LEU A 63 -2.48 -5.68 4.13
N LEU A 64 -2.08 -5.89 2.87
CA LEU A 64 -2.40 -5.02 1.75
C LEU A 64 -3.37 -5.74 0.80
N LEU A 65 -4.50 -5.11 0.52
CA LEU A 65 -5.48 -5.60 -0.43
C LEU A 65 -5.22 -4.96 -1.80
N ASN A 66 -4.73 -5.76 -2.74
CA ASN A 66 -4.58 -5.37 -4.13
C ASN A 66 -5.82 -5.80 -4.93
N GLU A 67 -6.15 -5.04 -5.97
CA GLU A 67 -7.36 -5.20 -6.80
C GLU A 67 -8.69 -5.08 -6.02
N TYR A 68 -8.69 -4.56 -4.81
CA TYR A 68 -9.92 -4.24 -4.12
C TYR A 68 -10.58 -3.01 -4.76
N ASP A 69 -11.79 -3.21 -5.24
CA ASP A 69 -12.62 -2.17 -5.84
C ASP A 69 -13.61 -1.64 -4.82
N LEU A 70 -13.44 -0.38 -4.41
CA LEU A 70 -14.30 0.30 -3.43
C LEU A 70 -15.77 0.39 -3.85
N SER A 71 -16.07 0.23 -5.15
CA SER A 71 -17.45 0.24 -5.66
C SER A 71 -18.14 -1.11 -5.48
N THR A 72 -17.44 -2.21 -5.73
CA THR A 72 -18.00 -3.57 -5.65
C THR A 72 -17.78 -4.24 -4.29
N LYS A 73 -16.72 -3.84 -3.58
CA LYS A 73 -16.30 -4.38 -2.27
C LYS A 73 -16.07 -5.89 -2.28
N PHE A 74 -15.78 -6.45 -3.45
CA PHE A 74 -15.62 -7.89 -3.60
C PHE A 74 -14.28 -8.37 -3.05
N ILE A 75 -14.34 -9.40 -2.21
CA ILE A 75 -13.19 -10.17 -1.74
C ILE A 75 -13.52 -11.65 -1.90
N HIS A 76 -12.69 -12.37 -2.64
CA HIS A 76 -12.91 -13.80 -2.84
C HIS A 76 -12.95 -14.53 -1.48
N SER A 77 -13.90 -15.46 -1.33
CA SER A 77 -14.19 -16.23 -0.11
C SER A 77 -14.86 -15.47 1.03
N LEU A 78 -15.21 -14.20 0.85
CA LEU A 78 -16.13 -13.54 1.76
C LEU A 78 -17.53 -13.46 1.15
N PRO A 79 -18.58 -13.62 1.96
CA PRO A 79 -19.94 -13.30 1.52
C PRO A 79 -20.06 -11.81 1.21
N ALA A 80 -20.98 -11.44 0.34
CA ALA A 80 -21.31 -10.04 0.10
C ALA A 80 -21.79 -9.38 1.41
N MET A 81 -21.16 -8.27 1.78
CA MET A 81 -21.47 -7.54 3.02
C MET A 81 -21.13 -6.06 2.89
N ASP A 82 -21.74 -5.22 3.73
CA ASP A 82 -21.55 -3.78 3.69
C ASP A 82 -20.16 -3.32 4.18
N ALA A 83 -19.58 -4.05 5.14
CA ALA A 83 -18.35 -3.66 5.81
C ALA A 83 -17.28 -4.79 5.80
N PRO A 84 -16.78 -5.24 4.62
CA PRO A 84 -15.86 -6.37 4.54
C PRO A 84 -14.50 -6.06 5.20
N ILE A 85 -14.06 -4.81 5.20
CA ILE A 85 -12.78 -4.43 5.80
C ILE A 85 -12.83 -4.50 7.31
N ALA A 86 -13.92 -4.02 7.92
CA ALA A 86 -14.13 -4.17 9.37
C ALA A 86 -14.16 -5.64 9.77
N TYR A 87 -14.83 -6.49 8.98
CA TYR A 87 -14.88 -7.93 9.21
C TYR A 87 -13.49 -8.59 9.10
N LEU A 88 -12.73 -8.29 8.05
CA LEU A 88 -11.35 -8.79 7.93
C LEU A 88 -10.44 -8.34 9.09
N LYS A 89 -10.60 -7.11 9.55
CA LYS A 89 -9.85 -6.61 10.73
C LYS A 89 -10.22 -7.37 12.00
N GLU A 90 -11.48 -7.79 12.16
CA GLU A 90 -11.88 -8.68 13.26
C GLU A 90 -11.20 -10.05 13.16
N LEU A 91 -11.22 -10.67 11.98
CA LEU A 91 -10.65 -12.00 11.75
C LEU A 91 -9.12 -12.02 11.90
N THR A 92 -8.44 -10.98 11.42
CA THR A 92 -6.98 -10.97 11.34
C THR A 92 -6.30 -10.26 12.52
N GLY A 93 -6.95 -9.27 13.12
CA GLY A 93 -6.36 -8.41 14.14
C GLY A 93 -5.15 -7.61 13.63
N ARG A 94 -5.11 -7.26 12.35
CA ARG A 94 -3.98 -6.59 11.69
C ARG A 94 -4.40 -5.28 11.03
N PRO A 95 -3.48 -4.30 10.92
CA PRO A 95 -3.71 -3.12 10.09
C PRO A 95 -3.96 -3.53 8.64
N MET A 96 -4.98 -2.90 8.02
CA MET A 96 -5.43 -3.20 6.67
C MET A 96 -5.16 -2.04 5.73
N GLY A 97 -4.47 -2.31 4.63
CA GLY A 97 -4.16 -1.34 3.58
C GLY A 97 -4.85 -1.62 2.27
N LEU A 98 -4.93 -0.60 1.47
CA LEU A 98 -5.52 -0.61 0.13
C LEU A 98 -4.51 -0.13 -0.90
N ASN A 99 -4.33 -0.89 -2.00
CA ASN A 99 -3.65 -0.38 -3.18
C ASN A 99 -4.62 0.46 -4.01
N LEU A 100 -4.26 1.72 -4.28
CA LEU A 100 -4.94 2.58 -5.24
C LEU A 100 -3.95 3.07 -6.30
N GLU A 101 -4.41 3.15 -7.54
CA GLU A 101 -3.56 3.33 -8.70
C GLU A 101 -3.66 4.77 -9.25
N PRO A 102 -2.56 5.55 -9.14
CA PRO A 102 -2.46 6.90 -9.71
C PRO A 102 -2.24 6.84 -11.23
N VAL A 103 -3.29 6.58 -11.99
CA VAL A 103 -3.22 6.50 -13.47
C VAL A 103 -2.85 7.85 -14.06
N ASP A 104 -1.92 7.84 -15.01
CA ASP A 104 -1.47 9.01 -15.77
C ASP A 104 -1.83 8.85 -17.25
N PRO A 105 -2.92 9.46 -17.72
CA PRO A 105 -3.32 9.37 -19.11
C PRO A 105 -2.31 10.00 -20.09
N SER A 106 -1.37 10.82 -19.59
CA SER A 106 -0.36 11.51 -20.39
C SER A 106 0.98 10.76 -20.44
N ALA A 107 1.15 9.69 -19.67
CA ALA A 107 2.39 8.92 -19.66
C ALA A 107 2.64 8.23 -21.01
N GLU A 108 3.91 8.08 -21.37
CA GLU A 108 4.31 7.31 -22.55
C GLU A 108 3.99 5.84 -22.32
N ALA A 109 3.10 5.31 -23.16
CA ALA A 109 2.70 3.91 -23.11
C ALA A 109 3.71 3.01 -23.81
N LEU A 110 4.18 1.96 -23.12
CA LEU A 110 4.97 0.88 -23.73
C LEU A 110 4.12 -0.26 -24.27
N GLU A 111 2.87 -0.32 -23.85
CA GLU A 111 1.92 -1.38 -24.19
C GLU A 111 0.49 -0.85 -24.05
N ASP A 112 -0.49 -1.58 -24.55
CA ASP A 112 -1.90 -1.24 -24.34
C ASP A 112 -2.26 -1.31 -22.86
N TRP A 113 -2.85 -0.25 -22.33
CA TRP A 113 -3.27 -0.20 -20.93
C TRP A 113 -4.61 -0.86 -20.72
N ILE A 114 -4.75 -1.52 -19.58
CA ILE A 114 -6.05 -2.05 -19.15
C ILE A 114 -6.95 -0.91 -18.67
N ASP A 115 -8.24 -1.01 -18.94
CA ASP A 115 -9.22 -0.09 -18.34
C ASP A 115 -9.39 -0.43 -16.85
N LEU A 116 -8.91 0.48 -16.00
CA LEU A 116 -8.93 0.30 -14.56
C LEU A 116 -10.30 0.66 -13.99
N PRO A 117 -10.96 -0.23 -13.22
CA PRO A 117 -12.20 0.09 -12.52
C PRO A 117 -12.09 1.37 -11.68
N GLU A 118 -13.15 2.17 -11.68
CA GLU A 118 -13.15 3.46 -10.98
C GLU A 118 -12.83 3.34 -9.47
N GLY A 119 -13.32 2.30 -8.81
CA GLY A 119 -13.06 2.07 -7.38
C GLY A 119 -11.62 1.67 -7.05
N ARG A 120 -10.76 1.44 -8.05
CA ARG A 120 -9.32 1.15 -7.89
C ARG A 120 -8.43 2.36 -8.18
N ARG A 121 -8.99 3.43 -8.76
CA ARG A 121 -8.23 4.64 -9.09
C ARG A 121 -7.92 5.46 -7.85
N ALA A 122 -6.76 6.10 -7.81
CA ALA A 122 -6.35 6.97 -6.72
C ALA A 122 -6.98 8.36 -6.86
N THR A 123 -8.24 8.50 -6.47
CA THR A 123 -9.02 9.75 -6.53
C THR A 123 -9.42 10.22 -5.13
N VAL A 124 -9.83 11.49 -5.01
CA VAL A 124 -10.29 12.07 -3.73
C VAL A 124 -11.50 11.30 -3.19
N GLU A 125 -12.44 10.93 -4.06
CA GLU A 125 -13.64 10.16 -3.73
C GLU A 125 -13.26 8.80 -3.12
N ASN A 126 -12.25 8.15 -3.70
CA ASN A 126 -11.77 6.85 -3.24
C ASN A 126 -10.95 6.96 -1.93
N PHE A 127 -10.22 8.05 -1.71
CA PHE A 127 -9.58 8.29 -0.40
C PHE A 127 -10.62 8.46 0.70
N GLN A 128 -11.70 9.18 0.43
CA GLN A 128 -12.81 9.33 1.36
C GLN A 128 -13.57 8.02 1.57
N ALA A 129 -13.74 7.21 0.52
CA ALA A 129 -14.34 5.89 0.62
C ALA A 129 -13.46 4.95 1.46
N ALA A 130 -12.15 4.94 1.27
CA ALA A 130 -11.20 4.18 2.06
C ALA A 130 -11.24 4.55 3.56
N ASN A 131 -11.42 5.85 3.88
CA ASN A 131 -11.66 6.28 5.25
C ASN A 131 -12.96 5.69 5.83
N ARG A 132 -14.05 5.66 5.05
CA ARG A 132 -15.34 5.10 5.51
C ARG A 132 -15.29 3.59 5.70
N GLU A 133 -14.53 2.88 4.85
CA GLU A 133 -14.28 1.44 4.97
C GLU A 133 -13.37 1.08 6.15
N GLY A 134 -12.59 2.05 6.68
CA GLY A 134 -11.72 1.85 7.82
C GLY A 134 -10.35 1.29 7.48
N PHE A 135 -9.81 1.58 6.30
CA PHE A 135 -8.42 1.28 5.96
C PHE A 135 -7.45 2.08 6.82
N ASP A 136 -6.35 1.45 7.24
CA ASP A 136 -5.31 2.06 8.08
C ASP A 136 -4.21 2.72 7.26
N PHE A 137 -3.99 2.26 6.03
CA PHE A 137 -2.99 2.82 5.14
C PHE A 137 -3.36 2.64 3.66
N LEU A 138 -2.76 3.48 2.81
CA LEU A 138 -2.79 3.35 1.35
C LEU A 138 -1.40 3.01 0.84
N VAL A 139 -1.35 2.27 -0.25
CA VAL A 139 -0.19 2.09 -1.11
C VAL A 139 -0.53 2.65 -2.49
N LEU A 140 0.18 3.70 -2.88
CA LEU A 140 0.02 4.36 -4.17
C LEU A 140 1.06 3.79 -5.14
N THR A 141 0.64 2.78 -5.91
CA THR A 141 1.47 2.10 -6.92
C THR A 141 0.60 1.56 -8.03
N GLY A 142 1.18 1.23 -9.18
CA GLY A 142 0.44 0.65 -10.30
C GLY A 142 0.58 -0.86 -10.37
N ASN A 143 -0.43 -1.53 -10.89
CA ASN A 143 -0.34 -2.90 -11.38
C ASN A 143 0.20 -2.90 -12.83
N PRO A 144 0.57 -4.07 -13.39
CA PRO A 144 0.99 -4.16 -14.79
C PRO A 144 -0.03 -3.52 -15.74
N SER A 145 0.46 -2.76 -16.73
CA SER A 145 -0.34 -2.16 -17.80
C SER A 145 -1.43 -1.18 -17.34
N THR A 146 -1.24 -0.49 -16.21
CA THR A 146 -2.23 0.47 -15.67
C THR A 146 -1.86 1.94 -15.92
N GLY A 147 -0.71 2.22 -16.53
CA GLY A 147 -0.32 3.58 -16.90
C GLY A 147 0.01 4.49 -15.73
N VAL A 148 0.74 3.99 -14.73
CA VAL A 148 1.12 4.79 -13.55
C VAL A 148 2.52 5.36 -13.71
N SER A 149 2.63 6.70 -13.71
CA SER A 149 3.89 7.45 -13.77
C SER A 149 4.39 7.90 -12.41
N HIS A 150 5.67 8.22 -12.30
CA HIS A 150 6.24 8.83 -11.10
C HIS A 150 5.60 10.18 -10.77
N GLN A 151 5.31 10.98 -11.80
CA GLN A 151 4.66 12.27 -11.62
C GLN A 151 3.25 12.14 -11.04
N ALA A 152 2.47 11.17 -11.55
CA ALA A 152 1.13 10.90 -11.03
C ALA A 152 1.17 10.40 -9.59
N ILE A 153 2.12 9.52 -9.23
CA ILE A 153 2.31 9.09 -7.84
C ILE A 153 2.58 10.29 -6.93
N GLU A 154 3.53 11.16 -7.28
CA GLU A 154 3.89 12.33 -6.47
C GLU A 154 2.70 13.28 -6.26
N ALA A 155 2.00 13.63 -7.35
CA ALA A 155 0.81 14.49 -7.26
C ALA A 155 -0.28 13.86 -6.38
N THR A 156 -0.48 12.56 -6.51
CA THR A 156 -1.49 11.81 -5.77
C THR A 156 -1.15 11.67 -4.29
N VAL A 157 0.13 11.55 -3.92
CA VAL A 157 0.56 11.59 -2.50
C VAL A 157 0.07 12.87 -1.82
N ARG A 158 0.25 14.04 -2.46
CA ARG A 158 -0.22 15.31 -1.91
C ARG A 158 -1.74 15.33 -1.69
N LEU A 159 -2.51 14.79 -2.64
CA LEU A 159 -3.97 14.68 -2.53
C LEU A 159 -4.37 13.68 -1.44
N ALA A 160 -3.74 12.52 -1.38
CA ALA A 160 -4.02 11.51 -0.37
C ALA A 160 -3.78 12.05 1.05
N LYS A 161 -2.70 12.79 1.27
CA LYS A 161 -2.40 13.39 2.58
C LYS A 161 -3.40 14.47 3.02
N GLN A 162 -4.17 15.03 2.10
CA GLN A 162 -5.23 15.99 2.42
C GLN A 162 -6.58 15.31 2.70
N HIS A 163 -6.83 14.14 2.12
CA HIS A 163 -8.16 13.52 2.08
C HIS A 163 -8.24 12.13 2.74
N PHE A 164 -7.11 11.48 3.00
CA PHE A 164 -7.02 10.21 3.72
C PHE A 164 -6.42 10.40 5.11
N LYS A 165 -6.96 9.68 6.09
CA LYS A 165 -6.60 9.82 7.51
C LYS A 165 -5.48 8.88 7.96
N GLY A 166 -5.25 7.79 7.22
CA GLY A 166 -4.25 6.77 7.52
C GLY A 166 -2.86 7.12 6.96
N LEU A 167 -1.97 6.12 6.97
CA LEU A 167 -0.63 6.25 6.39
C LEU A 167 -0.69 6.18 4.86
N VAL A 168 0.24 6.86 4.20
CA VAL A 168 0.37 6.84 2.73
C VAL A 168 1.78 6.37 2.38
N PHE A 169 1.86 5.19 1.75
CA PHE A 169 3.08 4.66 1.16
C PHE A 169 3.02 4.83 -0.35
N ALA A 170 4.17 5.07 -0.99
CA ALA A 170 4.21 5.32 -2.42
C ALA A 170 5.47 4.73 -3.06
N GLY A 171 5.33 4.24 -4.29
CA GLY A 171 6.47 3.74 -5.05
C GLY A 171 6.05 3.02 -6.31
N LYS A 172 7.05 2.64 -7.10
CA LYS A 172 6.87 1.90 -8.34
C LYS A 172 7.62 0.57 -8.23
N MET A 173 6.89 -0.54 -8.33
CA MET A 173 7.46 -1.88 -8.15
C MET A 173 7.82 -2.55 -9.50
N HIS A 174 7.28 -2.01 -10.61
CA HIS A 174 7.53 -2.41 -12.00
C HIS A 174 7.18 -1.24 -12.93
N SER A 175 7.28 -1.42 -14.25
CA SER A 175 7.02 -0.36 -15.24
C SER A 175 5.60 0.20 -15.19
N ALA A 176 4.62 -0.59 -14.76
CA ALA A 176 3.19 -0.26 -14.84
C ALA A 176 2.74 0.14 -16.26
N GLY A 177 3.41 -0.39 -17.31
CA GLY A 177 3.13 -0.08 -18.70
C GLY A 177 3.70 1.25 -19.20
N THR A 178 4.60 1.90 -18.44
CA THR A 178 5.26 3.17 -18.83
C THR A 178 6.75 3.00 -19.10
N GLY A 179 7.35 3.90 -19.92
CA GLY A 179 8.78 3.90 -20.27
C GLY A 179 9.73 4.37 -19.17
N GLU A 180 9.22 4.71 -17.99
CA GLU A 180 10.03 5.26 -16.89
C GLU A 180 10.90 4.20 -16.20
N LYS A 181 12.03 4.65 -15.64
CA LYS A 181 12.80 3.80 -14.71
C LYS A 181 11.96 3.47 -13.48
N VAL A 182 11.97 2.21 -13.07
CA VAL A 182 11.19 1.76 -11.89
C VAL A 182 11.72 2.39 -10.61
N VAL A 183 13.04 2.41 -10.41
CA VAL A 183 13.65 3.02 -9.22
C VAL A 183 14.38 4.29 -9.61
N SER A 184 13.97 5.40 -9.04
CA SER A 184 14.59 6.70 -9.17
C SER A 184 14.70 7.34 -7.78
N GLU A 185 15.92 7.55 -7.30
CA GLU A 185 16.18 8.19 -6.00
C GLU A 185 15.49 9.55 -5.90
N ALA A 186 15.58 10.36 -6.97
CA ALA A 186 14.93 11.68 -6.98
C ALA A 186 13.41 11.60 -6.78
N HIS A 187 12.74 10.63 -7.43
CA HIS A 187 11.30 10.46 -7.29
C HIS A 187 10.90 9.92 -5.91
N LEU A 188 11.67 8.98 -5.35
CA LEU A 188 11.39 8.46 -4.00
C LEU A 188 11.51 9.57 -2.94
N LEU A 189 12.52 10.43 -3.05
CA LEU A 189 12.65 11.60 -2.17
C LEU A 189 11.54 12.63 -2.42
N ALA A 190 11.11 12.81 -3.67
CA ALA A 190 9.97 13.67 -3.99
C ALA A 190 8.66 13.17 -3.39
N TYR A 191 8.44 11.84 -3.31
CA TYR A 191 7.27 11.28 -2.61
C TYR A 191 7.31 11.62 -1.12
N MET A 192 8.47 11.50 -0.47
CA MET A 192 8.63 11.90 0.93
C MET A 192 8.38 13.39 1.12
N ALA A 193 8.91 14.24 0.25
CA ALA A 193 8.66 15.67 0.26
C ALA A 193 7.19 16.04 0.00
N ALA A 194 6.46 15.22 -0.77
CA ALA A 194 5.03 15.34 -0.99
C ALA A 194 4.19 14.92 0.23
N GLY A 195 4.81 14.29 1.24
CA GLY A 195 4.19 13.90 2.50
C GLY A 195 3.94 12.40 2.67
N ALA A 196 4.52 11.54 1.83
CA ALA A 196 4.43 10.09 2.04
C ALA A 196 5.00 9.69 3.41
N ASP A 197 4.42 8.67 4.01
CA ASP A 197 4.87 8.13 5.29
C ASP A 197 5.98 7.09 5.14
N GLY A 198 6.20 6.63 3.92
CA GLY A 198 7.28 5.73 3.52
C GLY A 198 7.23 5.46 2.02
N VAL A 199 8.26 4.82 1.50
CA VAL A 199 8.40 4.51 0.07
C VAL A 199 8.55 3.02 -0.16
N LEU A 200 8.13 2.55 -1.35
CA LEU A 200 8.36 1.19 -1.81
C LEU A 200 9.58 1.17 -2.71
N ILE A 201 10.47 0.22 -2.44
CA ILE A 201 11.66 -0.03 -3.25
C ILE A 201 11.66 -1.51 -3.61
N PRO A 202 11.71 -1.89 -4.90
CA PRO A 202 11.85 -3.29 -5.31
C PRO A 202 13.11 -3.92 -4.73
N SER A 203 13.06 -5.20 -4.38
CA SER A 203 14.22 -5.93 -3.92
C SER A 203 15.30 -5.99 -4.99
N VAL A 204 16.56 -6.01 -4.57
CA VAL A 204 17.70 -6.25 -5.46
C VAL A 204 17.52 -7.55 -6.21
N GLY A 205 17.72 -7.53 -7.54
CA GLY A 205 17.56 -8.69 -8.41
C GLY A 205 16.15 -8.94 -8.93
N THR A 206 15.12 -8.21 -8.46
CA THR A 206 13.74 -8.36 -8.96
C THR A 206 13.44 -7.43 -10.13
N VAL A 207 14.12 -6.29 -10.20
CA VAL A 207 13.97 -5.30 -11.28
C VAL A 207 15.37 -4.92 -11.80
N PRO A 208 15.58 -4.83 -13.13
CA PRO A 208 16.86 -4.41 -13.69
C PRO A 208 17.33 -3.06 -13.16
N GLY A 209 18.62 -2.95 -12.82
CA GLY A 209 19.24 -1.70 -12.39
C GLY A 209 19.07 -1.34 -10.91
N VAL A 210 18.42 -2.17 -10.11
CA VAL A 210 18.35 -1.99 -8.64
C VAL A 210 19.57 -2.64 -7.99
N ARG A 211 20.37 -1.85 -7.26
CA ARG A 211 21.61 -2.29 -6.60
C ARG A 211 21.54 -2.09 -5.09
N GLU A 212 22.25 -2.93 -4.33
CA GLU A 212 22.29 -2.89 -2.86
C GLU A 212 22.73 -1.53 -2.32
N ASP A 213 23.82 -0.96 -2.88
CA ASP A 213 24.36 0.33 -2.45
C ASP A 213 23.36 1.48 -2.69
N GLN A 214 22.60 1.40 -3.77
CA GLN A 214 21.53 2.36 -4.06
C GLN A 214 20.37 2.24 -3.07
N VAL A 215 19.91 1.02 -2.81
CA VAL A 215 18.81 0.78 -1.85
C VAL A 215 19.20 1.24 -0.46
N ALA A 216 20.41 0.92 0.02
CA ALA A 216 20.90 1.34 1.32
C ALA A 216 20.93 2.88 1.44
N ARG A 217 21.49 3.56 0.45
CA ARG A 217 21.55 5.03 0.44
C ARG A 217 20.17 5.67 0.46
N ILE A 218 19.24 5.19 -0.37
CA ILE A 218 17.87 5.69 -0.39
C ILE A 218 17.18 5.45 0.95
N ALA A 219 17.35 4.27 1.54
CA ALA A 219 16.75 3.95 2.83
C ALA A 219 17.23 4.90 3.94
N ASP A 220 18.52 5.26 3.96
CA ASP A 220 19.05 6.21 4.94
C ASP A 220 18.46 7.61 4.73
N GLN A 221 18.43 8.11 3.49
CA GLN A 221 17.84 9.41 3.18
C GLN A 221 16.33 9.47 3.51
N VAL A 222 15.58 8.41 3.24
CA VAL A 222 14.15 8.33 3.58
C VAL A 222 13.93 8.36 5.09
N LYS A 223 14.77 7.65 5.87
CA LYS A 223 14.75 7.72 7.34
C LYS A 223 15.01 9.13 7.86
N ASP A 224 15.97 9.85 7.28
CA ASP A 224 16.29 11.23 7.65
C ASP A 224 15.11 12.18 7.39
N LEU A 225 14.27 11.89 6.39
CA LEU A 225 13.03 12.60 6.10
C LEU A 225 11.83 12.13 6.94
N GLY A 226 12.02 11.19 7.85
CA GLY A 226 10.99 10.71 8.77
C GLY A 226 10.16 9.53 8.27
N GLY A 227 10.58 8.92 7.16
CA GLY A 227 9.99 7.71 6.58
C GLY A 227 10.31 6.43 7.36
#